data_11fbede2dfb89fc855c8e57b796a6ca8
#
_entry.id   11fbede2dfb89fc855c8e57b796a6ca8
#
_cell.length_a   1.000
_cell.length_b   1.000
_cell.length_c   1.000
_cell.angle_alpha   90.00
_cell.angle_beta   90.00
_cell.angle_gamma   90.00
#
_symmetry.space_group_name_H-M   'P 1'
#
loop_
_entity.id
_entity.type
_entity.pdbx_description
1 polymer ?
#
loop_
_entity_poly.entity_id
_entity_poly.type
_entity_poly.pdbx_seq_one_letter_code
_entity_poly.pdbx_strand_id
1 'polypeptide(L)'
;GLRVAGVPQQVSEIGDLNLPELKLNPSQTNVTIDFLSPSATSDPHLRYQYKLEGREDWSAPTEQRSVDFANLSAGSYRFLVRAVNADGVHSAIPASVSFTVAAPVWQRWWFIALTVGAIGGLTFAAYRYRVAQLLALERMRTRIATDLHDEVGSSLSQIAILSEVARLRLPRNGQPDAAG
;
A
#
# COMPACT_ATOMS: atom_id res chain seq x y z
N GLY A 1 29.34 10.73 20.81
CA GLY A 1 28.55 9.50 20.78
C GLY A 1 27.33 9.67 19.90
N LEU A 2 26.80 8.59 19.36
CA LEU A 2 25.57 8.58 18.59
C LEU A 2 24.63 7.54 19.21
N ARG A 3 23.41 7.94 19.49
CA ARG A 3 22.35 7.02 19.97
C ARG A 3 21.20 7.02 18.97
N VAL A 4 20.74 5.85 18.61
CA VAL A 4 19.62 5.67 17.71
C VAL A 4 18.52 4.92 18.46
N ALA A 5 17.36 5.52 18.59
CA ALA A 5 16.25 4.98 19.41
C ALA A 5 16.69 4.58 20.84
N GLY A 6 17.58 5.37 21.45
CA GLY A 6 18.12 5.12 22.80
C GLY A 6 19.24 4.08 22.87
N VAL A 7 19.58 3.40 21.76
CA VAL A 7 20.68 2.40 21.73
C VAL A 7 21.97 3.09 21.28
N PRO A 8 23.05 3.02 22.10
CA PRO A 8 24.33 3.60 21.72
C PRO A 8 24.91 2.82 20.54
N GLN A 9 25.27 3.54 19.48
CA GLN A 9 26.05 3.00 18.37
C GLN A 9 27.54 3.12 18.70
N GLN A 10 28.30 2.09 18.39
CA GLN A 10 29.77 2.15 18.54
C GLN A 10 30.33 3.13 17.52
N VAL A 11 30.60 4.30 18.00
CA VAL A 11 31.34 5.34 17.28
C VAL A 11 32.75 5.30 17.83
N SER A 12 33.77 5.42 16.96
CA SER A 12 35.19 5.40 17.35
C SER A 12 35.44 6.19 18.62
N GLU A 13 36.12 5.59 19.60
CA GLU A 13 36.47 6.22 20.89
C GLU A 13 37.46 7.39 20.71
N ILE A 14 38.08 7.52 19.56
CA ILE A 14 39.13 8.48 19.23
C ILE A 14 38.58 9.59 18.33
N GLY A 15 37.42 10.16 18.63
CA GLY A 15 36.98 11.45 18.08
C GLY A 15 37.22 11.68 16.60
N ASP A 16 36.89 10.71 15.75
CA ASP A 16 36.97 10.88 14.29
C ASP A 16 36.04 12.02 13.84
N LEU A 17 36.61 12.95 13.09
CA LEU A 17 35.88 14.11 12.55
C LEU A 17 34.83 13.71 11.48
N ASN A 18 35.00 12.52 10.88
CA ASN A 18 34.11 11.98 9.89
C ASN A 18 33.77 10.52 10.23
N LEU A 19 32.52 10.26 10.51
CA LEU A 19 32.02 8.93 10.78
C LEU A 19 31.52 8.28 9.48
N PRO A 20 31.65 6.94 9.35
CA PRO A 20 31.08 6.22 8.21
C PRO A 20 29.55 6.43 8.15
N GLU A 21 29.01 6.41 6.97
CA GLU A 21 27.57 6.58 6.75
C GLU A 21 26.77 5.50 7.50
N LEU A 22 25.93 5.94 8.44
CA LEU A 22 25.10 5.06 9.23
C LEU A 22 23.73 4.87 8.55
N LYS A 23 23.36 3.61 8.30
CA LYS A 23 22.06 3.26 7.72
C LYS A 23 21.06 2.90 8.83
N LEU A 24 20.00 3.71 8.94
CA LEU A 24 18.95 3.54 9.92
C LEU A 24 17.74 2.83 9.30
N ASN A 25 17.10 1.97 10.09
CA ASN A 25 15.87 1.31 9.68
C ASN A 25 14.69 2.31 9.62
N PRO A 26 13.63 2.02 8.85
CA PRO A 26 12.46 2.91 8.74
C PRO A 26 11.76 3.22 10.06
N SER A 27 11.92 2.37 11.09
CA SER A 27 11.37 2.57 12.43
C SER A 27 12.26 3.41 13.35
N GLN A 28 13.50 3.67 12.95
CA GLN A 28 14.50 4.41 13.74
C GLN A 28 14.51 5.87 13.31
N THR A 29 13.42 6.59 13.58
CA THR A 29 13.24 8.00 13.19
C THR A 29 13.74 8.99 14.23
N ASN A 30 14.13 8.51 15.42
CA ASN A 30 14.65 9.33 16.52
C ASN A 30 16.14 9.11 16.67
N VAL A 31 16.91 10.17 16.51
CA VAL A 31 18.37 10.15 16.56
C VAL A 31 18.85 11.17 17.59
N THR A 32 19.57 10.72 18.59
CA THR A 32 20.27 11.56 19.57
C THR A 32 21.75 11.59 19.22
N ILE A 33 22.31 12.77 19.06
CA ILE A 33 23.72 12.98 18.73
C ILE A 33 24.38 13.67 19.91
N ASP A 34 25.31 12.96 20.57
CA ASP A 34 26.14 13.49 21.63
C ASP A 34 27.50 13.91 21.06
N PHE A 35 27.91 15.13 21.29
CA PHE A 35 29.19 15.67 20.81
C PHE A 35 29.99 16.29 21.94
N LEU A 36 31.28 16.13 21.86
CA LEU A 36 32.23 16.67 22.85
C LEU A 36 33.48 17.18 22.12
N SER A 37 33.94 18.35 22.48
CA SER A 37 35.23 18.81 22.02
C SER A 37 36.33 18.43 23.03
N PRO A 38 37.48 17.94 22.59
CA PRO A 38 38.64 17.74 23.49
C PRO A 38 39.04 19.02 24.26
N SER A 39 38.82 20.19 23.67
CA SER A 39 39.07 21.48 24.28
C SER A 39 38.03 21.87 25.36
N ALA A 40 36.93 21.16 25.51
CA ALA A 40 35.91 21.45 26.52
C ALA A 40 36.40 21.26 27.96
N THR A 41 37.50 20.53 28.16
CA THR A 41 38.16 20.39 29.47
C THR A 41 39.00 21.61 29.84
N SER A 42 39.44 22.38 28.84
CA SER A 42 40.33 23.53 29.00
C SER A 42 39.60 24.87 28.99
N ASP A 43 38.41 24.96 28.42
CA ASP A 43 37.60 26.18 28.34
C ASP A 43 36.16 25.94 28.82
N PRO A 44 35.79 26.40 30.04
CA PRO A 44 34.46 26.24 30.59
C PRO A 44 33.37 27.06 29.85
N HIS A 45 33.77 28.04 29.05
CA HIS A 45 32.84 28.89 28.28
C HIS A 45 32.67 28.45 26.83
N LEU A 46 33.17 27.26 26.47
CA LEU A 46 33.05 26.71 25.13
C LEU A 46 31.56 26.38 24.81
N ARG A 47 31.07 26.95 23.72
CA ARG A 47 29.74 26.74 23.21
C ARG A 47 29.77 25.94 21.89
N TYR A 48 28.69 25.40 21.52
CA TYR A 48 28.54 24.62 20.30
C TYR A 48 27.46 25.23 19.40
N GLN A 49 27.68 25.15 18.10
CA GLN A 49 26.69 25.39 17.08
C GLN A 49 26.57 24.13 16.21
N TYR A 50 25.37 23.78 15.91
CA TYR A 50 25.09 22.62 15.05
C TYR A 50 24.10 22.97 13.94
N LYS A 51 24.12 22.20 12.88
CA LYS A 51 23.11 22.24 11.83
C LYS A 51 22.88 20.87 11.22
N LEU A 52 21.67 20.65 10.72
CA LEU A 52 21.34 19.54 9.86
C LEU A 52 21.31 20.04 8.41
N GLU A 53 22.24 19.59 7.59
CA GLU A 53 22.41 20.07 6.22
C GLU A 53 21.15 19.82 5.39
N GLY A 54 20.69 20.84 4.67
CA GLY A 54 19.47 20.79 3.86
C GLY A 54 18.16 21.08 4.58
N ARG A 55 18.18 21.26 5.91
CA ARG A 55 16.95 21.53 6.69
C ARG A 55 17.00 22.83 7.49
N GLU A 56 18.12 23.16 8.10
CA GLU A 56 18.25 24.30 9.01
C GLU A 56 19.60 25.01 8.83
N ASP A 57 19.64 26.30 9.18
CA ASP A 57 20.84 27.05 9.34
C ASP A 57 21.55 26.70 10.66
N TRP A 58 22.73 27.32 10.92
CA TRP A 58 23.44 27.12 12.17
C TRP A 58 22.58 27.55 13.36
N SER A 59 22.51 26.70 14.37
CA SER A 59 21.83 27.00 15.63
C SER A 59 22.45 28.19 16.33
N ALA A 60 21.73 28.81 17.27
CA ALA A 60 22.34 29.70 18.23
C ALA A 60 23.43 28.96 19.05
N PRO A 61 24.50 29.64 19.50
CA PRO A 61 25.50 29.03 20.37
C PRO A 61 24.87 28.48 21.66
N THR A 62 25.08 27.20 21.94
CA THR A 62 24.52 26.49 23.08
C THR A 62 25.61 25.76 23.88
N GLU A 63 25.35 25.56 25.16
CA GLU A 63 26.20 24.75 26.06
C GLU A 63 25.74 23.26 26.05
N GLN A 64 24.62 22.96 25.39
CA GLN A 64 24.13 21.59 25.25
C GLN A 64 25.14 20.76 24.46
N ARG A 65 25.34 19.53 24.92
CA ARG A 65 26.27 18.56 24.33
C ARG A 65 25.53 17.40 23.66
N SER A 66 24.22 17.52 23.59
CA SER A 66 23.33 16.50 23.00
C SER A 66 22.20 17.20 22.25
N VAL A 67 21.84 16.66 21.11
CA VAL A 67 20.73 17.15 20.29
C VAL A 67 19.88 15.95 19.86
N ASP A 68 18.58 16.10 20.05
CA ASP A 68 17.59 15.10 19.68
C ASP A 68 16.84 15.51 18.41
N PHE A 69 16.91 14.67 17.41
CA PHE A 69 16.09 14.78 16.21
C PHE A 69 14.99 13.74 16.25
N ALA A 70 13.73 14.18 16.28
CA ALA A 70 12.57 13.32 16.27
C ALA A 70 11.87 13.35 14.90
N ASN A 71 11.24 12.22 14.54
CA ASN A 71 10.42 12.10 13.33
C ASN A 71 11.15 12.46 12.03
N LEU A 72 12.36 11.98 11.87
CA LEU A 72 13.12 12.16 10.63
C LEU A 72 12.45 11.36 9.51
N SER A 73 12.19 12.03 8.40
CA SER A 73 11.67 11.41 7.17
C SER A 73 12.72 10.51 6.53
N ALA A 74 12.30 9.62 5.63
CA ALA A 74 13.24 8.85 4.82
C ALA A 74 14.11 9.80 3.97
N GLY A 75 15.42 9.59 4.01
CA GLY A 75 16.38 10.44 3.29
C GLY A 75 17.76 10.38 3.88
N SER A 76 18.72 11.04 3.23
CA SER A 76 20.10 11.18 3.69
C SER A 76 20.27 12.52 4.40
N TYR A 77 20.91 12.48 5.54
CA TYR A 77 21.14 13.62 6.41
C TYR A 77 22.61 13.74 6.72
N ARG A 78 23.09 14.98 6.84
CA ARG A 78 24.43 15.29 7.31
C ARG A 78 24.33 16.28 8.45
N PHE A 79 24.72 15.82 9.64
CA PHE A 79 24.81 16.65 10.83
C PHE A 79 26.20 17.25 10.90
N LEU A 80 26.26 18.55 11.17
CA LEU A 80 27.50 19.31 11.33
C LEU A 80 27.49 19.99 12.69
N VAL A 81 28.61 19.92 13.39
CA VAL A 81 28.81 20.63 14.67
C VAL A 81 30.16 21.34 14.70
N ARG A 82 30.18 22.54 15.24
CA ARG A 82 31.38 23.34 15.45
C ARG A 82 31.39 23.89 16.85
N ALA A 83 32.60 24.04 17.39
CA ALA A 83 32.83 24.73 18.66
C ALA A 83 33.01 26.25 18.45
N VAL A 84 32.54 27.03 19.40
CA VAL A 84 32.63 28.49 19.43
C VAL A 84 33.20 28.90 20.78
N ASN A 85 34.31 29.64 20.80
CA ASN A 85 34.90 30.15 22.04
C ASN A 85 34.13 31.39 22.54
N ALA A 86 34.57 31.94 23.70
CA ALA A 86 33.97 33.14 24.29
C ALA A 86 34.08 34.38 23.38
N ASP A 87 35.11 34.46 22.54
CA ASP A 87 35.33 35.56 21.60
C ASP A 87 34.53 35.44 20.30
N GLY A 88 33.69 34.40 20.16
CA GLY A 88 32.87 34.17 18.97
C GLY A 88 33.63 33.53 17.81
N VAL A 89 34.86 33.07 18.02
CA VAL A 89 35.66 32.40 16.99
C VAL A 89 35.20 30.94 16.86
N HIS A 90 34.90 30.53 15.64
CA HIS A 90 34.46 29.19 15.32
C HIS A 90 35.63 28.25 15.02
N SER A 91 35.46 26.96 15.31
CA SER A 91 36.43 25.94 14.86
C SER A 91 36.53 25.94 13.33
N ALA A 92 37.73 25.87 12.78
CA ALA A 92 38.00 25.93 11.35
C ALA A 92 37.40 24.77 10.59
N ILE A 93 37.32 23.58 11.21
CA ILE A 93 36.78 22.37 10.63
C ILE A 93 35.61 21.88 11.49
N PRO A 94 34.38 21.88 10.98
CA PRO A 94 33.23 21.28 11.68
C PRO A 94 33.34 19.76 11.67
N ALA A 95 32.97 19.10 12.76
CA ALA A 95 32.80 17.68 12.78
C ALA A 95 31.50 17.32 12.05
N SER A 96 31.49 16.21 11.27
CA SER A 96 30.36 15.80 10.49
C SER A 96 29.97 14.33 10.71
N VAL A 97 28.68 14.06 10.76
CA VAL A 97 28.11 12.71 10.81
C VAL A 97 27.06 12.59 9.72
N SER A 98 27.24 11.60 8.84
CA SER A 98 26.27 11.30 7.79
C SER A 98 25.47 10.06 8.15
N PHE A 99 24.15 10.14 8.02
CA PHE A 99 23.26 9.00 8.24
C PHE A 99 22.09 9.02 7.25
N THR A 100 21.62 7.82 6.90
CA THR A 100 20.50 7.66 5.97
C THR A 100 19.37 6.90 6.65
N VAL A 101 18.17 7.48 6.65
CA VAL A 101 16.94 6.84 7.11
C VAL A 101 16.29 6.13 5.93
N ALA A 102 16.17 4.80 6.01
CA ALA A 102 15.59 4.02 4.93
C ALA A 102 14.09 4.28 4.77
N ALA A 103 13.63 4.33 3.51
CA ALA A 103 12.21 4.44 3.22
C ALA A 103 11.46 3.15 3.59
N PRO A 104 10.28 3.26 4.21
CA PRO A 104 9.45 2.11 4.52
C PRO A 104 8.99 1.40 3.23
N VAL A 105 8.75 0.09 3.33
CA VAL A 105 8.46 -0.77 2.17
C VAL A 105 7.21 -0.34 1.37
N TRP A 106 6.23 0.25 2.04
CA TRP A 106 4.99 0.72 1.39
C TRP A 106 5.18 1.97 0.51
N GLN A 107 6.28 2.69 0.65
CA GLN A 107 6.64 3.82 -0.22
C GLN A 107 7.44 3.39 -1.44
N ARG A 108 7.82 2.13 -1.52
CA ARG A 108 8.56 1.61 -2.66
C ARG A 108 7.64 1.42 -3.86
N TRP A 109 8.07 1.83 -5.04
CA TRP A 109 7.30 1.79 -6.29
C TRP A 109 6.74 0.40 -6.62
N TRP A 110 7.50 -0.66 -6.36
CA TRP A 110 7.07 -2.03 -6.62
C TRP A 110 5.92 -2.48 -5.70
N PHE A 111 5.91 -2.01 -4.44
CA PHE A 111 4.82 -2.31 -3.50
C PHE A 111 3.53 -1.63 -3.93
N ILE A 112 3.61 -0.37 -4.36
CA ILE A 112 2.46 0.38 -4.91
C ILE A 112 1.94 -0.31 -6.17
N ALA A 113 2.83 -0.70 -7.10
CA ALA A 113 2.45 -1.40 -8.32
C ALA A 113 1.76 -2.74 -8.03
N LEU A 114 2.27 -3.52 -7.07
CA LEU A 114 1.67 -4.79 -6.65
C LEU A 114 0.29 -4.59 -6.03
N THR A 115 0.12 -3.59 -5.18
CA THR A 115 -1.17 -3.27 -4.55
C THR A 115 -2.21 -2.84 -5.58
N VAL A 116 -1.85 -1.95 -6.51
CA VAL A 116 -2.73 -1.53 -7.60
C VAL A 116 -3.10 -2.71 -8.51
N GLY A 117 -2.12 -3.56 -8.85
CA GLY A 117 -2.35 -4.78 -9.62
C GLY A 117 -3.28 -5.77 -8.92
N ALA A 118 -3.13 -5.97 -7.62
CA ALA A 118 -4.00 -6.84 -6.83
C ALA A 118 -5.44 -6.31 -6.80
N ILE A 119 -5.65 -5.02 -6.56
CA ILE A 119 -6.98 -4.40 -6.58
C ILE A 119 -7.60 -4.49 -7.97
N GLY A 120 -6.84 -4.19 -9.03
CA GLY A 120 -7.31 -4.32 -10.41
C GLY A 120 -7.69 -5.76 -10.78
N GLY A 121 -6.87 -6.73 -10.37
CA GLY A 121 -7.15 -8.16 -10.59
C GLY A 121 -8.41 -8.62 -9.86
N LEU A 122 -8.62 -8.23 -8.62
CA LEU A 122 -9.83 -8.55 -7.85
C LEU A 122 -11.09 -7.95 -8.47
N THR A 123 -11.04 -6.69 -8.87
CA THR A 123 -12.16 -6.01 -9.54
C THR A 123 -12.48 -6.66 -10.89
N PHE A 124 -11.48 -7.02 -11.67
CA PHE A 124 -11.66 -7.73 -12.93
C PHE A 124 -12.25 -9.12 -12.72
N ALA A 125 -11.76 -9.88 -11.74
CA ALA A 125 -12.31 -11.20 -11.39
C ALA A 125 -13.78 -11.12 -10.95
N ALA A 126 -14.11 -10.14 -10.09
CA ALA A 126 -15.48 -9.89 -9.66
C ALA A 126 -16.39 -9.51 -10.83
N TYR A 127 -15.93 -8.68 -11.74
CA TYR A 127 -16.65 -8.32 -12.96
C TYR A 127 -16.90 -9.55 -13.84
N ARG A 128 -15.88 -10.35 -14.10
CA ARG A 128 -15.99 -11.60 -14.89
C ARG A 128 -16.98 -12.58 -14.25
N TYR A 129 -16.95 -12.72 -12.94
CA TYR A 129 -17.88 -13.58 -12.21
C TYR A 129 -19.33 -13.10 -12.36
N ARG A 130 -19.58 -11.80 -12.21
CA ARG A 130 -20.91 -11.19 -12.41
C ARG A 130 -21.45 -11.41 -13.82
N VAL A 131 -20.62 -11.18 -14.84
CA VAL A 131 -20.99 -11.39 -16.24
C VAL A 131 -21.33 -12.87 -16.50
N ALA A 132 -20.53 -13.80 -15.97
CA ALA A 132 -20.78 -15.22 -16.12
C ALA A 132 -22.12 -15.66 -15.48
N GLN A 133 -22.48 -15.12 -14.32
CA GLN A 133 -23.76 -15.37 -13.68
C GLN A 133 -24.94 -14.86 -14.53
N LEU A 134 -24.85 -13.64 -15.07
CA LEU A 134 -25.90 -13.09 -15.93
C LEU A 134 -26.11 -13.94 -17.19
N LEU A 135 -25.03 -14.35 -17.83
CA LEU A 135 -25.12 -15.24 -19.02
C LEU A 135 -25.68 -16.61 -18.67
N ALA A 136 -25.41 -17.15 -17.49
CA ALA A 136 -25.98 -18.42 -17.04
C ALA A 136 -27.52 -18.32 -16.85
N LEU A 137 -27.99 -17.21 -16.28
CA LEU A 137 -29.43 -16.95 -16.12
C LEU A 137 -30.14 -16.81 -17.47
N GLU A 138 -29.57 -16.13 -18.43
CA GLU A 138 -30.10 -16.00 -19.79
C GLU A 138 -30.21 -17.37 -20.50
N ARG A 139 -29.17 -18.19 -20.37
CA ARG A 139 -29.16 -19.55 -20.92
C ARG A 139 -30.25 -20.43 -20.30
N MET A 140 -30.49 -20.34 -18.99
CA MET A 140 -31.56 -21.03 -18.32
C MET A 140 -32.93 -20.58 -18.83
N ARG A 141 -33.17 -19.28 -18.98
CA ARG A 141 -34.44 -18.76 -19.53
C ARG A 141 -34.71 -19.27 -20.92
N THR A 142 -33.71 -19.27 -21.81
CA THR A 142 -33.85 -19.75 -23.17
C THR A 142 -34.16 -21.26 -23.18
N ARG A 143 -33.48 -22.07 -22.36
CA ARG A 143 -33.71 -23.50 -22.26
C ARG A 143 -35.13 -23.83 -21.77
N ILE A 144 -35.59 -23.16 -20.70
CA ILE A 144 -36.95 -23.35 -20.19
C ILE A 144 -37.99 -22.96 -21.24
N ALA A 145 -37.78 -21.88 -21.98
CA ALA A 145 -38.70 -21.48 -23.05
C ALA A 145 -38.76 -22.50 -24.19
N THR A 146 -37.62 -23.10 -24.57
CA THR A 146 -37.56 -24.14 -25.60
C THR A 146 -38.23 -25.45 -25.11
N ASP A 147 -37.90 -25.90 -23.90
CA ASP A 147 -38.46 -27.10 -23.30
C ASP A 147 -39.99 -27.00 -23.14
N LEU A 148 -40.51 -25.83 -22.71
CA LEU A 148 -41.93 -25.55 -22.63
C LEU A 148 -42.62 -25.59 -24.01
N HIS A 149 -41.95 -24.99 -25.02
CA HIS A 149 -42.52 -24.99 -26.37
C HIS A 149 -42.63 -26.40 -26.95
N ASP A 150 -41.60 -27.23 -26.73
CA ASP A 150 -41.59 -28.62 -27.20
C ASP A 150 -42.60 -29.49 -26.44
N GLU A 151 -42.73 -29.31 -25.13
CA GLU A 151 -43.71 -30.09 -24.32
C GLU A 151 -45.14 -29.68 -24.61
N VAL A 152 -45.42 -28.38 -24.72
CA VAL A 152 -46.75 -27.89 -25.09
C VAL A 152 -47.09 -28.26 -26.53
N GLY A 153 -46.12 -28.13 -27.45
CA GLY A 153 -46.31 -28.52 -28.85
C GLY A 153 -46.62 -30.02 -29.03
N SER A 154 -45.91 -30.89 -28.31
CA SER A 154 -46.17 -32.34 -28.34
C SER A 154 -47.51 -32.70 -27.72
N SER A 155 -47.87 -32.07 -26.60
CA SER A 155 -49.14 -32.28 -25.93
C SER A 155 -50.34 -31.85 -26.81
N LEU A 156 -50.22 -30.67 -27.44
CA LEU A 156 -51.24 -30.20 -28.39
C LEU A 156 -51.38 -31.13 -29.60
N SER A 157 -50.30 -31.66 -30.15
CA SER A 157 -50.30 -32.61 -31.23
C SER A 157 -50.98 -33.93 -30.84
N GLN A 158 -50.72 -34.43 -29.61
CA GLN A 158 -51.44 -35.63 -29.11
C GLN A 158 -52.95 -35.40 -28.94
N ILE A 159 -53.33 -34.23 -28.39
CA ILE A 159 -54.74 -33.87 -28.26
C ILE A 159 -55.38 -33.75 -29.62
N ALA A 160 -54.73 -33.16 -30.61
CA ALA A 160 -55.27 -33.07 -31.97
C ALA A 160 -55.46 -34.45 -32.60
N ILE A 161 -54.47 -35.35 -32.45
CA ILE A 161 -54.61 -36.75 -32.96
C ILE A 161 -55.69 -37.49 -32.23
N LEU A 162 -55.78 -37.38 -30.91
CA LEU A 162 -56.89 -38.07 -30.17
C LEU A 162 -58.27 -37.53 -30.54
N SER A 163 -58.36 -36.21 -30.76
CA SER A 163 -59.60 -35.57 -31.22
C SER A 163 -60.04 -36.08 -32.58
N GLU A 164 -59.13 -36.22 -33.52
CA GLU A 164 -59.42 -36.72 -34.86
C GLU A 164 -59.79 -38.20 -34.81
N VAL A 165 -59.11 -39.02 -34.01
CA VAL A 165 -59.45 -40.42 -33.81
C VAL A 165 -60.83 -40.57 -33.16
N ALA A 166 -61.18 -39.73 -32.20
CA ALA A 166 -62.50 -39.71 -31.59
C ALA A 166 -63.59 -39.35 -32.60
N ARG A 167 -63.34 -38.40 -33.46
CA ARG A 167 -64.21 -37.95 -34.54
C ARG A 167 -64.46 -39.06 -35.57
N LEU A 168 -63.43 -39.80 -35.89
CA LEU A 168 -63.56 -40.93 -36.83
C LEU A 168 -64.29 -42.16 -36.25
N ARG A 169 -64.30 -42.28 -34.90
CA ARG A 169 -64.99 -43.41 -34.22
C ARG A 169 -66.45 -43.14 -33.85
N LEU A 170 -66.96 -41.92 -33.97
CA LEU A 170 -68.35 -41.62 -33.78
C LEU A 170 -69.13 -42.15 -34.95
N PRO A 171 -70.01 -43.12 -34.77
CA PRO A 171 -70.85 -43.63 -35.86
C PRO A 171 -71.77 -42.50 -36.32
N ARG A 172 -71.81 -42.32 -37.63
CA ARG A 172 -72.72 -41.40 -38.33
C ARG A 172 -74.14 -41.92 -38.25
N ASN A 173 -74.70 -42.01 -37.02
CA ASN A 173 -76.06 -42.36 -36.78
C ASN A 173 -76.93 -41.13 -36.67
N GLY A 174 -77.74 -40.90 -37.69
CA GLY A 174 -78.73 -39.83 -37.63
C GLY A 174 -79.22 -39.36 -38.96
N GLN A 175 -79.64 -40.29 -39.78
CA GLN A 175 -80.58 -39.95 -40.87
C GLN A 175 -81.88 -40.67 -40.60
N PRO A 176 -82.92 -39.98 -40.16
CA PRO A 176 -84.24 -40.58 -40.17
C PRO A 176 -84.72 -40.65 -41.60
N ASP A 177 -84.95 -41.85 -42.07
CA ASP A 177 -85.73 -42.11 -43.28
C ASP A 177 -87.10 -41.50 -43.09
N ALA A 178 -87.40 -40.44 -43.83
CA ALA A 178 -88.74 -39.94 -44.09
C ALA A 178 -89.17 -40.48 -45.41
N ALA A 179 -89.81 -41.61 -45.32
CA ALA A 179 -90.63 -42.14 -46.41
C ALA A 179 -91.98 -42.63 -45.85
N GLY A 180 -93.03 -42.02 -46.28
CA GLY A 180 -94.39 -42.39 -46.04
C GLY A 180 -95.32 -41.30 -46.44
#